data_6c535eef984cbcf8741f0b785f21224e
#
_entry.id   6c535eef984cbcf8741f0b785f21224e
#
_cell.length_a   1.000
_cell.length_b   1.000
_cell.length_c   1.000
_cell.angle_alpha   90.00
_cell.angle_beta   90.00
_cell.angle_gamma   90.00
#
_symmetry.space_group_name_H-M   'P 1'
#
loop_
_entity.id
_entity.type
_entity.pdbx_description
1 polymer ?
#
loop_
_entity_poly.entity_id
_entity_poly.type
_entity_poly.pdbx_seq_one_letter_code
_entity_poly.pdbx_strand_id
1 'polypeptide(L)'
;NYEIKLVGCPAEEIIPLSYENGGGGGKIKLINEGVFKNTAYSMMIHPATRNEVDPLMIAVKQIDIEFYGKAAHASGSAYVGKNALDAQILAYNNISALRQQLQPVEKVHGIITHGGESPNIIPDYTRSSWMIRAQETKDLKKLEKKILNCFKGAAESTSCKLNVVEGNGTYENLVTDKKLKKIF
;
A
#
# COMPACT_ATOMS: atom_id res chain seq x y z
N ASN A 1 2.61 -31.57 27.64
CA ASN A 1 1.43 -31.49 26.80
C ASN A 1 1.65 -30.40 25.75
N TYR A 2 1.38 -30.71 24.49
CA TYR A 2 1.41 -29.75 23.38
C TYR A 2 -0.03 -29.49 22.96
N GLU A 3 -0.33 -28.24 22.65
CA GLU A 3 -1.61 -27.82 22.08
C GLU A 3 -1.40 -27.42 20.62
N ILE A 4 -2.28 -27.89 19.75
CA ILE A 4 -2.30 -27.48 18.35
C ILE A 4 -3.50 -26.54 18.16
N LYS A 5 -3.26 -25.33 17.67
CA LYS A 5 -4.27 -24.34 17.37
C LYS A 5 -4.40 -24.16 15.85
N LEU A 6 -5.58 -24.40 15.33
CA LEU A 6 -5.93 -24.04 13.95
C LEU A 6 -6.45 -22.60 13.91
N VAL A 7 -5.83 -21.75 13.13
CA VAL A 7 -6.20 -20.34 13.01
C VAL A 7 -6.73 -20.04 11.61
N GLY A 8 -8.04 -19.80 11.50
CA GLY A 8 -8.66 -19.29 10.27
C GLY A 8 -8.43 -17.79 10.15
N CYS A 9 -7.86 -17.34 9.02
CA CYS A 9 -7.57 -15.94 8.77
C CYS A 9 -8.64 -15.34 7.84
N PRO A 10 -9.48 -14.39 8.30
CA PRO A 10 -10.47 -13.76 7.44
C PRO A 10 -9.79 -12.78 6.47
N ALA A 11 -10.37 -12.65 5.26
CA ALA A 11 -9.92 -11.71 4.23
C ALA A 11 -8.39 -11.78 3.96
N GLU A 12 -7.86 -12.99 3.88
CA GLU A 12 -6.41 -13.23 3.75
C GLU A 12 -5.89 -12.74 2.40
N GLU A 13 -6.62 -13.01 1.32
CA GLU A 13 -6.26 -12.64 -0.06
C GLU A 13 -6.74 -11.24 -0.46
N ILE A 14 -7.62 -10.64 0.34
CA ILE A 14 -8.21 -9.35 0.01
C ILE A 14 -7.51 -8.26 0.82
N ILE A 15 -6.82 -7.37 0.12
CA ILE A 15 -6.38 -6.10 0.69
C ILE A 15 -7.46 -5.08 0.30
N PRO A 16 -8.41 -4.74 1.18
CA PRO A 16 -9.49 -3.84 0.81
C PRO A 16 -8.99 -2.45 0.51
N LEU A 17 -9.53 -1.88 -0.55
CA LEU A 17 -9.32 -0.49 -0.96
C LEU A 17 -10.05 0.52 -0.06
N SER A 18 -10.92 0.06 0.87
CA SER A 18 -11.69 0.95 1.74
C SER A 18 -11.42 0.69 3.20
N TYR A 19 -11.06 1.74 3.90
CA TYR A 19 -10.82 1.77 5.35
C TYR A 19 -12.09 1.72 6.19
N GLU A 20 -13.24 1.99 5.61
CA GLU A 20 -14.50 2.21 6.32
C GLU A 20 -14.99 1.00 7.11
N ASN A 21 -14.46 -0.19 6.85
CA ASN A 21 -14.87 -1.42 7.53
C ASN A 21 -13.70 -2.25 8.12
N GLY A 22 -12.57 -1.64 8.41
CA GLY A 22 -11.44 -2.34 9.03
C GLY A 22 -10.89 -3.48 8.18
N GLY A 23 -10.98 -3.30 6.85
CA GLY A 23 -10.74 -4.36 5.92
C GLY A 23 -9.29 -4.70 5.70
N GLY A 24 -9.04 -5.92 5.25
CA GLY A 24 -7.75 -6.47 4.84
C GLY A 24 -6.76 -6.76 5.96
N GLY A 25 -5.86 -7.64 5.67
CA GLY A 25 -4.83 -7.97 6.63
C GLY A 25 -5.34 -8.72 7.84
N GLY A 26 -6.23 -9.70 7.65
CA GLY A 26 -6.75 -10.51 8.76
C GLY A 26 -5.66 -11.06 9.65
N LYS A 27 -4.47 -11.37 9.10
CA LYS A 27 -3.29 -11.79 9.87
C LYS A 27 -2.84 -10.71 10.85
N ILE A 28 -2.76 -9.46 10.42
CA ILE A 28 -2.35 -8.32 11.27
C ILE A 28 -3.37 -8.13 12.39
N LYS A 29 -4.66 -8.20 12.07
CA LYS A 29 -5.73 -8.12 13.07
C LYS A 29 -5.60 -9.23 14.11
N LEU A 30 -5.42 -10.48 13.71
CA LEU A 30 -5.24 -11.61 14.60
C LEU A 30 -4.00 -11.46 15.49
N ILE A 31 -2.91 -10.90 14.97
CA ILE A 31 -1.70 -10.58 15.75
C ILE A 31 -2.02 -9.53 16.81
N ASN A 32 -2.68 -8.44 16.42
CA ASN A 32 -3.03 -7.33 17.32
C ASN A 32 -4.00 -7.80 18.43
N GLU A 33 -4.92 -8.70 18.13
CA GLU A 33 -5.83 -9.33 19.09
C GLU A 33 -5.13 -10.38 19.98
N GLY A 34 -3.84 -10.64 19.73
CA GLY A 34 -3.04 -11.53 20.56
C GLY A 34 -3.29 -13.02 20.35
N VAL A 35 -3.89 -13.41 19.22
CA VAL A 35 -4.18 -14.83 18.90
C VAL A 35 -2.94 -15.70 18.94
N PHE A 36 -1.78 -15.14 18.62
CA PHE A 36 -0.49 -15.84 18.62
C PHE A 36 0.31 -15.69 19.90
N LYS A 37 -0.25 -15.06 20.96
CA LYS A 37 0.39 -15.02 22.28
C LYS A 37 0.60 -16.46 22.79
N ASN A 38 1.80 -16.73 23.28
CA ASN A 38 2.21 -18.05 23.79
C ASN A 38 2.29 -19.15 22.71
N THR A 39 2.34 -18.78 21.42
CA THR A 39 2.60 -19.73 20.33
C THR A 39 4.11 -19.93 20.17
N ALA A 40 4.57 -21.16 20.37
CA ALA A 40 5.99 -21.48 20.22
C ALA A 40 6.41 -21.51 18.75
N TYR A 41 5.56 -22.04 17.88
CA TYR A 41 5.79 -22.16 16.44
C TYR A 41 4.50 -21.93 15.68
N SER A 42 4.61 -21.33 14.49
CA SER A 42 3.49 -21.20 13.55
C SER A 42 3.93 -21.66 12.17
N MET A 43 3.03 -22.30 11.44
CA MET A 43 3.25 -22.75 10.07
C MET A 43 2.03 -22.44 9.23
N MET A 44 2.26 -22.23 7.93
CA MET A 44 1.23 -22.03 6.93
C MET A 44 1.63 -22.75 5.64
N ILE A 45 0.66 -23.37 4.98
CA ILE A 45 0.83 -23.93 3.64
C ILE A 45 0.07 -23.03 2.67
N HIS A 46 0.78 -22.49 1.68
CA HIS A 46 0.20 -21.68 0.61
C HIS A 46 0.14 -22.48 -0.68
N PRO A 47 -1.00 -22.56 -1.39
CA PRO A 47 -1.09 -23.25 -2.67
C PRO A 47 -0.18 -22.58 -3.70
N ALA A 48 0.60 -23.39 -4.42
CA ALA A 48 1.50 -22.95 -5.46
C ALA A 48 1.68 -24.03 -6.54
N THR A 49 2.33 -23.70 -7.63
CA THR A 49 2.61 -24.63 -8.73
C THR A 49 3.80 -25.56 -8.46
N ARG A 50 4.51 -25.34 -7.36
CA ARG A 50 5.67 -26.14 -6.94
C ARG A 50 5.73 -26.28 -5.42
N ASN A 51 6.35 -27.36 -4.94
CA ASN A 51 6.66 -27.49 -3.53
C ASN A 51 7.92 -26.71 -3.21
N GLU A 52 7.82 -25.78 -2.27
CA GLU A 52 8.94 -24.95 -1.84
C GLU A 52 8.87 -24.74 -0.34
N VAL A 53 9.97 -25.05 0.33
CA VAL A 53 10.15 -24.72 1.76
C VAL A 53 10.96 -23.44 1.83
N ASP A 54 10.47 -22.43 2.57
CA ASP A 54 11.11 -21.14 2.69
C ASP A 54 11.02 -20.27 1.40
N PRO A 55 9.81 -20.04 0.88
CA PRO A 55 9.63 -19.17 -0.27
C PRO A 55 10.05 -17.73 0.04
N LEU A 56 10.59 -17.03 -0.95
CA LEU A 56 10.88 -15.61 -0.82
C LEU A 56 9.58 -14.81 -0.71
N MET A 57 9.21 -14.43 0.51
CA MET A 57 8.09 -13.52 0.76
C MET A 57 8.62 -12.13 1.12
N ILE A 58 8.36 -11.18 0.24
CA ILE A 58 8.83 -9.80 0.35
C ILE A 58 7.90 -8.94 1.20
N ALA A 59 8.44 -7.87 1.76
CA ALA A 59 7.65 -6.89 2.51
C ALA A 59 6.73 -6.09 1.58
N VAL A 60 5.51 -5.78 2.05
CA VAL A 60 4.52 -4.99 1.31
C VAL A 60 3.79 -4.02 2.23
N LYS A 61 3.54 -2.82 1.71
CA LYS A 61 2.69 -1.80 2.34
C LYS A 61 1.72 -1.25 1.32
N GLN A 62 0.48 -1.01 1.75
CA GLN A 62 -0.52 -0.26 1.00
C GLN A 62 -0.67 1.13 1.62
N ILE A 63 -0.80 2.13 0.77
CA ILE A 63 -1.13 3.51 1.15
C ILE A 63 -2.18 4.04 0.19
N ASP A 64 -3.07 4.86 0.69
CA ASP A 64 -3.96 5.66 -0.14
C ASP A 64 -3.52 7.12 -0.10
N ILE A 65 -3.64 7.78 -1.23
CA ILE A 65 -3.22 9.15 -1.43
C ILE A 65 -4.42 9.97 -1.83
N GLU A 66 -4.62 11.05 -1.13
CA GLU A 66 -5.68 12.01 -1.40
C GLU A 66 -5.07 13.38 -1.67
N PHE A 67 -5.53 14.03 -2.73
CA PHE A 67 -5.22 15.42 -3.00
C PHE A 67 -6.49 16.27 -2.83
N TYR A 68 -6.34 17.37 -2.09
CA TYR A 68 -7.36 18.35 -1.88
C TYR A 68 -6.95 19.66 -2.56
N GLY A 69 -7.74 20.10 -3.50
CA GLY A 69 -7.58 21.31 -4.27
C GLY A 69 -8.66 22.35 -3.97
N LYS A 70 -9.13 23.01 -5.03
CA LYS A 70 -10.20 23.99 -4.98
C LYS A 70 -11.00 23.93 -6.27
N ALA A 71 -12.29 23.67 -6.17
CA ALA A 71 -13.20 23.68 -7.32
C ALA A 71 -13.31 25.07 -7.96
N ALA A 72 -13.45 25.08 -9.28
CA ALA A 72 -13.74 26.28 -10.06
C ALA A 72 -14.41 25.88 -11.38
N HIS A 73 -15.14 26.81 -12.00
CA HIS A 73 -15.69 26.57 -13.32
C HIS A 73 -14.59 26.58 -14.38
N ALA A 74 -14.42 25.46 -15.11
CA ALA A 74 -13.26 25.23 -15.96
C ALA A 74 -13.08 26.26 -17.09
N SER A 75 -14.18 26.82 -17.65
CA SER A 75 -14.08 27.83 -18.70
C SER A 75 -14.24 29.27 -18.20
N GLY A 76 -14.92 29.48 -17.05
CA GLY A 76 -15.22 30.83 -16.57
C GLY A 76 -14.18 31.39 -15.60
N SER A 77 -13.64 30.56 -14.73
CA SER A 77 -12.76 31.01 -13.64
C SER A 77 -11.75 29.97 -13.19
N ALA A 78 -11.24 29.16 -14.11
CA ALA A 78 -10.28 28.10 -13.82
C ALA A 78 -9.05 28.59 -13.03
N TYR A 79 -8.61 29.82 -13.26
CA TYR A 79 -7.42 30.44 -12.63
C TYR A 79 -7.53 30.62 -11.10
N VAL A 80 -8.72 30.56 -10.51
CA VAL A 80 -8.90 30.60 -9.06
C VAL A 80 -8.97 29.20 -8.43
N GLY A 81 -9.01 28.16 -9.26
CA GLY A 81 -9.04 26.76 -8.85
C GLY A 81 -7.67 26.23 -8.47
N LYS A 82 -7.68 25.05 -7.84
CA LYS A 82 -6.49 24.22 -7.64
C LYS A 82 -6.86 22.81 -8.06
N ASN A 83 -6.24 22.31 -9.11
CA ASN A 83 -6.65 21.06 -9.74
C ASN A 83 -6.05 19.85 -9.03
N ALA A 84 -6.85 19.14 -8.25
CA ALA A 84 -6.42 17.91 -7.58
C ALA A 84 -6.12 16.77 -8.56
N LEU A 85 -6.75 16.77 -9.75
CA LEU A 85 -6.47 15.76 -10.77
C LEU A 85 -5.09 15.97 -11.41
N ASP A 86 -4.68 17.22 -11.64
CA ASP A 86 -3.34 17.53 -12.12
C ASP A 86 -2.29 17.06 -11.10
N ALA A 87 -2.55 17.27 -9.79
CA ALA A 87 -1.69 16.73 -8.73
C ALA A 87 -1.57 15.20 -8.81
N GLN A 88 -2.68 14.52 -9.04
CA GLN A 88 -2.72 13.07 -9.15
C GLN A 88 -1.94 12.55 -10.36
N ILE A 89 -2.10 13.22 -11.53
CA ILE A 89 -1.40 12.86 -12.77
C ILE A 89 0.10 13.11 -12.64
N LEU A 90 0.49 14.28 -12.08
CA LEU A 90 1.90 14.59 -11.85
C LEU A 90 2.55 13.59 -10.88
N ALA A 91 1.85 13.22 -9.81
CA ALA A 91 2.32 12.20 -8.88
C ALA A 91 2.54 10.85 -9.57
N TYR A 92 1.61 10.42 -10.42
CA TYR A 92 1.72 9.19 -11.19
C TYR A 92 2.94 9.24 -12.12
N ASN A 93 3.16 10.35 -12.80
CA ASN A 93 4.32 10.56 -13.68
C ASN A 93 5.64 10.58 -12.89
N ASN A 94 5.70 11.24 -11.74
CA ASN A 94 6.87 11.25 -10.86
C ASN A 94 7.24 9.83 -10.42
N ILE A 95 6.25 9.00 -10.05
CA ILE A 95 6.47 7.60 -9.72
C ILE A 95 6.93 6.82 -10.95
N SER A 96 6.36 7.08 -12.13
CA SER A 96 6.79 6.43 -13.38
C SER A 96 8.24 6.74 -13.72
N ALA A 97 8.68 7.97 -13.51
CA ALA A 97 10.09 8.36 -13.67
C ALA A 97 11.00 7.67 -12.64
N LEU A 98 10.52 7.52 -11.39
CA LEU A 98 11.27 6.82 -10.33
C LEU A 98 11.47 5.33 -10.62
N ARG A 99 10.52 4.67 -11.30
CA ARG A 99 10.53 3.20 -11.51
C ARG A 99 11.81 2.68 -12.16
N GLN A 100 12.42 3.45 -13.05
CA GLN A 100 13.67 3.05 -13.71
C GLN A 100 14.83 2.89 -12.73
N GLN A 101 14.83 3.61 -11.62
CA GLN A 101 15.88 3.60 -10.60
C GLN A 101 15.59 2.67 -9.43
N LEU A 102 14.51 1.88 -9.51
CA LEU A 102 14.18 0.89 -8.49
C LEU A 102 14.99 -0.39 -8.67
N GLN A 103 15.32 -1.04 -7.56
CA GLN A 103 15.92 -2.37 -7.60
C GLN A 103 14.94 -3.37 -8.24
N PRO A 104 15.42 -4.46 -8.87
CA PRO A 104 14.54 -5.43 -9.56
C PRO A 104 13.43 -6.02 -8.68
N VAL A 105 13.67 -6.16 -7.39
CA VAL A 105 12.70 -6.67 -6.41
C VAL A 105 11.76 -5.58 -5.89
N GLU A 106 12.15 -4.32 -5.96
CA GLU A 106 11.31 -3.19 -5.54
C GLU A 106 10.20 -2.95 -6.55
N LYS A 107 8.97 -2.81 -6.07
CA LYS A 107 7.80 -2.55 -6.91
C LYS A 107 6.96 -1.43 -6.31
N VAL A 108 6.42 -0.61 -7.19
CA VAL A 108 5.37 0.35 -6.89
C VAL A 108 4.33 0.33 -8.00
N HIS A 109 3.09 0.12 -7.62
CA HIS A 109 1.96 0.12 -8.54
C HIS A 109 0.72 0.63 -7.82
N GLY A 110 -0.17 1.25 -8.57
CA GLY A 110 -1.38 1.83 -8.01
C GLY A 110 -2.38 2.20 -9.09
N ILE A 111 -3.56 2.55 -8.63
CA ILE A 111 -4.69 2.98 -9.45
C ILE A 111 -5.25 4.29 -8.90
N ILE A 112 -5.82 5.11 -9.79
CA ILE A 112 -6.65 6.25 -9.40
C ILE A 112 -8.05 5.71 -9.13
N THR A 113 -8.55 5.89 -7.91
CA THR A 113 -9.86 5.41 -7.47
C THR A 113 -10.94 6.47 -7.59
N HIS A 114 -10.54 7.76 -7.57
CA HIS A 114 -11.42 8.90 -7.79
C HIS A 114 -10.64 10.02 -8.47
N GLY A 115 -11.14 10.53 -9.60
CA GLY A 115 -10.47 11.54 -10.43
C GLY A 115 -11.24 12.85 -10.64
N GLY A 116 -12.35 13.04 -9.95
CA GLY A 116 -13.25 14.21 -10.11
C GLY A 116 -14.64 13.82 -10.58
N GLU A 117 -15.57 14.77 -10.59
CA GLU A 117 -17.00 14.53 -10.82
C GLU A 117 -17.46 14.91 -12.24
N SER A 118 -16.93 15.99 -12.80
CA SER A 118 -17.42 16.53 -14.07
C SER A 118 -16.32 17.27 -14.84
N PRO A 119 -16.26 17.16 -16.18
CA PRO A 119 -15.19 17.77 -16.98
C PRO A 119 -15.24 19.32 -17.03
N ASN A 120 -16.36 19.95 -16.69
CA ASN A 120 -16.51 21.39 -16.65
C ASN A 120 -16.21 22.01 -15.26
N ILE A 121 -15.78 21.19 -14.30
CA ILE A 121 -15.39 21.61 -12.95
C ILE A 121 -13.95 21.21 -12.71
N ILE A 122 -13.11 22.16 -12.26
CA ILE A 122 -11.77 21.84 -11.77
C ILE A 122 -11.91 20.93 -10.55
N PRO A 123 -11.36 19.69 -10.55
CA PRO A 123 -11.49 18.76 -9.43
C PRO A 123 -10.82 19.29 -8.17
N ASP A 124 -11.56 19.33 -7.08
CA ASP A 124 -11.06 19.73 -5.75
C ASP A 124 -10.69 18.55 -4.85
N TYR A 125 -10.99 17.32 -5.28
CA TYR A 125 -10.62 16.11 -4.60
C TYR A 125 -10.29 14.98 -5.57
N THR A 126 -9.22 14.25 -5.28
CA THR A 126 -8.88 12.99 -5.96
C THR A 126 -8.30 11.99 -4.97
N ARG A 127 -8.43 10.71 -5.30
CA ARG A 127 -7.89 9.61 -4.51
C ARG A 127 -7.23 8.55 -5.39
N SER A 128 -6.17 7.96 -4.87
CA SER A 128 -5.50 6.81 -5.48
C SER A 128 -5.04 5.83 -4.42
N SER A 129 -4.91 4.56 -4.80
CA SER A 129 -4.44 3.49 -3.93
C SER A 129 -3.19 2.87 -4.51
N TRP A 130 -2.18 2.65 -3.66
CA TRP A 130 -0.84 2.22 -4.07
C TRP A 130 -0.32 1.09 -3.21
N MET A 131 0.35 0.13 -3.85
CA MET A 131 1.11 -0.91 -3.18
C MET A 131 2.61 -0.72 -3.42
N ILE A 132 3.37 -0.81 -2.35
CA ILE A 132 4.82 -0.67 -2.33
C ILE A 132 5.41 -1.98 -1.84
N ARG A 133 6.38 -2.52 -2.55
CA ARG A 133 7.02 -3.79 -2.22
C ARG A 133 8.53 -3.68 -2.25
N ALA A 134 9.20 -4.31 -1.29
CA ALA A 134 10.65 -4.44 -1.25
C ALA A 134 11.06 -5.76 -0.61
N GLN A 135 12.29 -6.19 -0.81
CA GLN A 135 12.77 -7.47 -0.31
C GLN A 135 12.67 -7.55 1.22
N GLU A 136 13.11 -6.50 1.90
CA GLU A 136 13.11 -6.44 3.36
C GLU A 136 12.34 -5.21 3.86
N THR A 137 11.81 -5.28 5.07
CA THR A 137 11.07 -4.19 5.72
C THR A 137 11.90 -2.90 5.81
N LYS A 138 13.21 -3.00 6.03
CA LYS A 138 14.10 -1.82 6.08
C LYS A 138 14.19 -1.09 4.74
N ASP A 139 14.18 -1.85 3.63
CA ASP A 139 14.25 -1.28 2.28
C ASP A 139 12.89 -0.77 1.83
N LEU A 140 11.80 -1.42 2.26
CA LEU A 140 10.44 -0.91 2.09
C LEU A 140 10.27 0.49 2.68
N LYS A 141 10.78 0.74 3.89
CA LYS A 141 10.74 2.08 4.53
C LYS A 141 11.52 3.14 3.73
N LYS A 142 12.66 2.77 3.14
CA LYS A 142 13.44 3.68 2.29
C LYS A 142 12.71 3.99 0.99
N LEU A 143 12.13 2.96 0.36
CA LEU A 143 11.36 3.08 -0.88
C LEU A 143 10.11 3.94 -0.65
N GLU A 144 9.37 3.69 0.42
CA GLU A 144 8.21 4.48 0.81
C GLU A 144 8.53 5.98 0.89
N LYS A 145 9.64 6.34 1.53
CA LYS A 145 10.09 7.74 1.61
C LYS A 145 10.30 8.37 0.23
N LYS A 146 10.90 7.63 -0.73
CA LYS A 146 11.09 8.12 -2.11
C LYS A 146 9.75 8.34 -2.80
N ILE A 147 8.82 7.40 -2.63
CA ILE A 147 7.47 7.45 -3.22
C ILE A 147 6.67 8.61 -2.63
N LEU A 148 6.72 8.80 -1.31
CA LEU A 148 6.07 9.95 -0.66
C LEU A 148 6.61 11.29 -1.13
N ASN A 149 7.88 11.39 -1.49
CA ASN A 149 8.44 12.60 -2.08
C ASN A 149 7.87 12.88 -3.49
N CYS A 150 7.52 11.85 -4.26
CA CYS A 150 6.84 12.04 -5.55
C CYS A 150 5.46 12.69 -5.36
N PHE A 151 4.70 12.26 -4.36
CA PHE A 151 3.40 12.84 -4.03
C PHE A 151 3.53 14.27 -3.48
N LYS A 152 4.51 14.51 -2.59
CA LYS A 152 4.79 15.85 -2.05
C LYS A 152 5.14 16.85 -3.15
N GLY A 153 6.03 16.48 -4.09
CA GLY A 153 6.39 17.33 -5.21
C GLY A 153 5.19 17.68 -6.11
N ALA A 154 4.31 16.72 -6.35
CA ALA A 154 3.07 16.95 -7.10
C ALA A 154 2.11 17.90 -6.37
N ALA A 155 1.93 17.73 -5.06
CA ALA A 155 1.11 18.61 -4.24
C ALA A 155 1.63 20.05 -4.24
N GLU A 156 2.94 20.21 -4.08
CA GLU A 156 3.60 21.51 -4.05
C GLU A 156 3.46 22.24 -5.39
N SER A 157 3.74 21.57 -6.50
CA SER A 157 3.65 22.16 -7.85
C SER A 157 2.24 22.58 -8.25
N THR A 158 1.19 21.96 -7.69
CA THR A 158 -0.21 22.26 -7.97
C THR A 158 -0.89 23.10 -6.87
N SER A 159 -0.16 23.42 -5.80
CA SER A 159 -0.69 24.08 -4.60
C SER A 159 -1.87 23.34 -3.97
N CYS A 160 -1.95 22.02 -4.15
CA CYS A 160 -2.91 21.14 -3.51
C CYS A 160 -2.41 20.66 -2.14
N LYS A 161 -3.34 20.30 -1.25
CA LYS A 161 -2.99 19.66 0.01
C LYS A 161 -2.92 18.15 -0.20
N LEU A 162 -1.83 17.54 0.23
CA LEU A 162 -1.64 16.09 0.26
C LEU A 162 -2.13 15.53 1.60
N ASN A 163 -2.89 14.45 1.55
CA ASN A 163 -3.17 13.59 2.68
C ASN A 163 -2.74 12.15 2.34
N VAL A 164 -2.00 11.53 3.26
CA VAL A 164 -1.57 10.13 3.15
C VAL A 164 -2.37 9.32 4.15
N VAL A 165 -3.17 8.39 3.65
CA VAL A 165 -3.96 7.49 4.48
C VAL A 165 -3.21 6.15 4.53
N GLU A 166 -2.69 5.83 5.70
CA GLU A 166 -1.97 4.58 5.89
C GLU A 166 -2.94 3.41 6.04
N GLY A 167 -2.56 2.27 5.45
CA GLY A 167 -3.30 1.02 5.58
C GLY A 167 -3.21 0.38 6.95
N ASN A 168 -3.89 -0.73 7.11
CA ASN A 168 -3.96 -1.48 8.38
C ASN A 168 -2.61 -2.06 8.85
N GLY A 169 -1.53 -1.71 8.20
CA GLY A 169 -0.18 -2.11 8.57
C GLY A 169 0.67 -2.56 7.40
N THR A 170 1.87 -2.97 7.73
CA THR A 170 2.87 -3.49 6.80
C THR A 170 2.94 -5.01 6.99
N TYR A 171 2.87 -5.76 5.90
CA TYR A 171 3.33 -7.14 5.92
C TYR A 171 4.85 -7.12 5.80
N GLU A 172 5.52 -7.60 6.83
CA GLU A 172 6.97 -7.71 6.84
C GLU A 172 7.43 -8.90 5.97
N ASN A 173 8.68 -8.88 5.56
CA ASN A 173 9.26 -10.01 4.86
C ASN A 173 9.33 -11.25 5.77
N LEU A 174 9.17 -12.42 5.17
CA LEU A 174 9.29 -13.68 5.91
C LEU A 174 10.74 -13.88 6.37
N VAL A 175 10.88 -14.27 7.64
CA VAL A 175 12.13 -14.79 8.21
C VAL A 175 11.86 -16.20 8.70
N THR A 176 12.26 -17.17 7.91
CA THR A 176 11.97 -18.57 8.20
C THR A 176 12.84 -19.11 9.35
N ASP A 177 12.22 -19.82 10.28
CA ASP A 177 12.96 -20.53 11.33
C ASP A 177 13.80 -21.67 10.72
N LYS A 178 15.13 -21.59 10.94
CA LYS A 178 16.09 -22.55 10.36
C LYS A 178 15.93 -23.99 10.87
N LYS A 179 15.36 -24.16 12.08
CA LYS A 179 15.13 -25.50 12.65
C LYS A 179 13.89 -26.13 12.03
N LEU A 180 12.80 -25.35 11.95
CA LEU A 180 11.57 -25.81 11.28
C LEU A 180 11.83 -26.15 9.81
N LYS A 181 12.58 -25.32 9.09
CA LYS A 181 12.96 -25.59 7.69
C LYS A 181 13.65 -26.95 7.48
N LYS A 182 14.40 -27.44 8.46
CA LYS A 182 15.09 -28.74 8.37
C LYS A 182 14.20 -29.94 8.65
N ILE A 183 13.07 -29.73 9.30
CA ILE A 183 12.11 -30.79 9.66
C ILE A 183 11.15 -31.04 8.49
N PHE A 184 10.90 -30.03 7.69
CA PHE A 184 10.04 -30.08 6.50
C PHE A 184 10.81 -30.55 5.27
#